data_2b03efb5b5e6a248c14bfb1514a64485
#
_entry.id   2b03efb5b5e6a248c14bfb1514a64485
#
_cell.length_a   1.000
_cell.length_b   1.000
_cell.length_c   1.000
_cell.angle_alpha   90.00
_cell.angle_beta   90.00
_cell.angle_gamma   90.00
#
_symmetry.space_group_name_H-M   'P 1'
#
loop_
_entity.id
_entity.type
_entity.pdbx_description
1 polymer ?
#
loop_
_entity_poly.entity_id
_entity_poly.type
_entity_poly.pdbx_seq_one_letter_code
_entity_poly.pdbx_strand_id
1 'polypeptide(L)'
;MLREVQEETGYSTDREPILLGQFYVNPATQTNKVFTYLLLDAYHTSGQQLDPTEFIDVHIYNWNEMGSLIVNGEIQQLFTAHAYYMALSYLKEKPIR
;
A
#
# COMPACT_ATOMS: atom_id res chain seq x y z
N MET A 1 -8.92 -2.08 -11.15
CA MET A 1 -7.98 -1.94 -10.04
C MET A 1 -8.42 -0.86 -9.05
N LEU A 2 -8.65 0.37 -9.50
CA LEU A 2 -9.12 1.45 -8.59
C LEU A 2 -10.48 1.17 -7.95
N ARG A 3 -11.37 0.49 -8.67
CA ARG A 3 -12.66 0.12 -8.09
C ARG A 3 -12.48 -0.78 -6.87
N GLU A 4 -11.59 -1.77 -6.98
CA GLU A 4 -11.33 -2.69 -5.88
C GLU A 4 -10.66 -1.98 -4.71
N VAL A 5 -9.72 -1.07 -4.98
CA VAL A 5 -9.09 -0.27 -3.94
C VAL A 5 -10.14 0.56 -3.20
N GLN A 6 -11.04 1.19 -3.93
CA GLN A 6 -12.10 1.98 -3.32
C GLN A 6 -13.02 1.14 -2.45
N GLU A 7 -13.42 -0.04 -2.94
CA GLU A 7 -14.28 -0.94 -2.18
C GLU A 7 -13.60 -1.44 -0.91
N GLU A 8 -12.30 -1.73 -0.99
CA GLU A 8 -11.56 -2.30 0.12
C GLU A 8 -11.08 -1.26 1.12
N THR A 9 -10.80 -0.05 0.69
CA THR A 9 -10.21 0.97 1.56
C THR A 9 -11.05 2.22 1.74
N GLY A 10 -11.97 2.52 0.83
CA GLY A 10 -12.71 3.78 0.81
C GLY A 10 -11.93 4.92 0.17
N TYR A 11 -10.79 4.64 -0.43
CA TYR A 11 -9.93 5.65 -1.07
C TYR A 11 -9.81 5.43 -2.56
N SER A 12 -9.59 6.51 -3.28
CA SER A 12 -9.32 6.48 -4.71
C SER A 12 -8.36 7.61 -5.08
N THR A 13 -7.98 7.67 -6.34
CA THR A 13 -7.13 8.74 -6.86
C THR A 13 -7.50 9.01 -8.31
N ASP A 14 -7.25 10.24 -8.76
CA ASP A 14 -7.43 10.61 -10.16
C ASP A 14 -6.17 10.36 -10.98
N ARG A 15 -5.10 9.92 -10.32
CA ARG A 15 -3.83 9.67 -10.98
C ARG A 15 -3.66 8.19 -11.31
N GLU A 16 -2.82 7.91 -12.29
CA GLU A 16 -2.52 6.53 -12.66
C GLU A 16 -1.80 5.81 -11.51
N PRO A 17 -2.29 4.64 -11.09
CA PRO A 17 -1.56 3.86 -10.09
C PRO A 17 -0.17 3.48 -10.60
N ILE A 18 0.81 3.55 -9.71
CA ILE A 18 2.20 3.26 -10.02
C ILE A 18 2.55 1.88 -9.48
N LEU A 19 2.89 0.95 -10.36
CA LEU A 19 3.36 -0.37 -9.94
C LEU A 19 4.81 -0.24 -9.47
N LEU A 20 5.03 -0.45 -8.17
CA LEU A 20 6.36 -0.38 -7.57
C LEU A 20 7.14 -1.68 -7.77
N GLY A 21 6.46 -2.82 -7.80
CA GLY A 21 7.12 -4.08 -8.04
C GLY A 21 6.21 -5.28 -7.87
N GLN A 22 6.73 -6.43 -8.27
CA GLN A 22 6.11 -7.73 -8.12
C GLN A 22 7.08 -8.63 -7.38
N PHE A 23 6.59 -9.34 -6.36
CA PHE A 23 7.46 -10.17 -5.53
C PHE A 23 6.77 -11.48 -5.20
N TYR A 24 7.54 -12.53 -5.08
CA TYR A 24 7.03 -13.81 -4.59
C TYR A 24 7.08 -13.80 -3.07
N VAL A 25 5.98 -14.22 -2.45
CA VAL A 25 5.93 -14.33 -0.99
C VAL A 25 6.76 -15.51 -0.53
N ASN A 26 6.67 -16.62 -1.27
CA ASN A 26 7.43 -17.82 -0.98
C ASN A 26 8.17 -18.27 -2.24
N PRO A 27 9.50 -18.08 -2.32
CA PRO A 27 10.26 -18.45 -3.51
C PRO A 27 10.19 -19.94 -3.86
N ALA A 28 9.97 -20.80 -2.87
CA ALA A 28 9.94 -22.24 -3.10
C ALA A 28 8.73 -22.67 -3.92
N THR A 29 7.59 -21.96 -3.78
CA THR A 29 6.38 -22.31 -4.51
C THR A 29 6.23 -21.52 -5.80
N GLN A 30 6.71 -20.28 -5.82
CA GLN A 30 6.60 -19.34 -6.96
C GLN A 30 5.17 -19.12 -7.43
N THR A 31 4.19 -19.32 -6.55
CA THR A 31 2.78 -19.21 -6.91
C THR A 31 2.10 -17.99 -6.31
N ASN A 32 2.60 -17.50 -5.18
CA ASN A 32 2.01 -16.36 -4.48
C ASN A 32 2.80 -15.10 -4.79
N LYS A 33 2.23 -14.25 -5.63
CA LYS A 33 2.84 -12.96 -5.98
C LYS A 33 2.16 -11.83 -5.23
N VAL A 34 2.97 -10.85 -4.82
CA VAL A 34 2.48 -9.59 -4.26
C VAL A 34 2.79 -8.49 -5.25
N PHE A 35 1.77 -7.71 -5.58
CA PHE A 35 1.90 -6.54 -6.43
C PHE A 35 1.77 -5.32 -5.53
N THR A 36 2.79 -4.47 -5.53
CA THR A 36 2.84 -3.29 -4.68
C THR A 36 2.62 -2.06 -5.52
N TYR A 37 1.60 -1.29 -5.19
CA TYR A 37 1.22 -0.08 -5.92
C TYR A 37 1.32 1.14 -5.03
N LEU A 38 1.66 2.26 -5.65
CA LEU A 38 1.63 3.58 -5.02
C LEU A 38 0.51 4.39 -5.69
N LEU A 39 -0.41 4.91 -4.88
CA LEU A 39 -1.45 5.80 -5.33
C LEU A 39 -1.17 7.19 -4.76
N LEU A 40 -0.84 8.12 -5.66
CA LEU A 40 -0.54 9.51 -5.27
C LEU A 40 -1.83 10.33 -5.22
N ASP A 41 -1.85 11.31 -4.31
CA ASP A 41 -2.97 12.21 -4.15
C ASP A 41 -4.29 11.48 -3.93
N ALA A 42 -4.25 10.42 -3.12
CA ALA A 42 -5.43 9.64 -2.79
C ALA A 42 -6.38 10.46 -1.92
N TYR A 43 -7.67 10.25 -2.13
CA TYR A 43 -8.70 10.93 -1.35
C TYR A 43 -9.76 9.94 -0.89
N HIS A 44 -10.39 10.26 0.23
CA HIS A 44 -11.46 9.45 0.78
C HIS A 44 -12.75 9.67 -0.03
N THR A 45 -13.38 8.58 -0.44
CA THR A 45 -14.62 8.63 -1.23
C THR A 45 -15.83 8.31 -0.37
N SER A 46 -15.85 7.09 0.17
CA SER A 46 -16.95 6.59 0.99
C SER A 46 -16.38 5.50 1.88
N GLY A 47 -17.22 4.93 2.76
CA GLY A 47 -16.76 3.82 3.58
C GLY A 47 -16.43 2.58 2.77
N GLN A 48 -15.73 1.66 3.38
CA GLN A 48 -15.42 0.37 2.78
C GLN A 48 -16.71 -0.38 2.41
N GLN A 49 -16.62 -1.15 1.33
CA GLN A 49 -17.71 -2.01 0.86
C GLN A 49 -17.15 -3.43 0.75
N LEU A 50 -16.96 -4.06 1.90
CA LEU A 50 -16.34 -5.38 1.98
C LEU A 50 -17.39 -6.48 1.88
N ASP A 51 -17.01 -7.59 1.25
CA ASP A 51 -17.80 -8.82 1.32
C ASP A 51 -17.83 -9.32 2.77
N PRO A 52 -18.86 -10.08 3.17
CA PRO A 52 -18.93 -10.58 4.55
C PRO A 52 -17.72 -11.41 5.00
N THR A 53 -16.99 -11.99 4.04
CA THR A 53 -15.80 -12.80 4.34
C THR A 53 -14.51 -12.00 4.35
N GLU A 54 -14.55 -10.74 3.93
CA GLU A 54 -13.38 -9.89 3.90
C GLU A 54 -13.17 -9.16 5.22
N PHE A 55 -11.91 -8.99 5.59
CA PHE A 55 -11.54 -8.26 6.79
C PHE A 55 -10.30 -7.43 6.47
N ILE A 56 -10.50 -6.13 6.26
CA ILE A 56 -9.43 -5.21 5.85
C ILE A 56 -9.45 -3.99 6.75
N ASP A 57 -8.34 -3.75 7.43
CA ASP A 57 -8.14 -2.53 8.23
C ASP A 57 -7.38 -1.50 7.42
N VAL A 58 -7.88 -0.27 7.40
CA VAL A 58 -7.20 0.85 6.77
C VAL A 58 -6.56 1.69 7.86
N HIS A 59 -5.27 1.95 7.72
CA HIS A 59 -4.50 2.75 8.67
C HIS A 59 -3.97 4.00 8.01
N ILE A 60 -4.01 5.12 8.73
CA ILE A 60 -3.52 6.40 8.26
C ILE A 60 -2.37 6.83 9.14
N TYR A 61 -1.20 7.03 8.55
CA TYR A 61 0.00 7.42 9.26
C TYR A 61 0.61 8.67 8.64
N ASN A 62 1.30 9.45 9.46
CA ASN A 62 2.13 10.54 8.97
C ASN A 62 3.31 9.95 8.22
N TRP A 63 3.50 10.37 6.97
CA TRP A 63 4.56 9.83 6.12
C TRP A 63 5.95 9.96 6.77
N ASN A 64 6.22 11.12 7.39
CA ASN A 64 7.52 11.37 7.97
C ASN A 64 7.81 10.54 9.22
N GLU A 65 6.78 9.96 9.84
CA GLU A 65 6.92 9.14 11.03
C GLU A 65 6.94 7.65 10.74
N MET A 66 6.52 7.23 9.55
CA MET A 66 6.38 5.81 9.25
C MET A 66 7.67 5.02 9.40
N GLY A 67 8.78 5.58 8.93
CA GLY A 67 10.06 4.89 9.04
C GLY A 67 10.43 4.57 10.48
N SER A 68 10.23 5.54 11.39
CA SER A 68 10.49 5.33 12.81
C SER A 68 9.55 4.29 13.42
N LEU A 69 8.27 4.33 13.04
CA LEU A 69 7.29 3.38 13.55
C LEU A 69 7.60 1.94 13.14
N ILE A 70 8.14 1.77 11.94
CA ILE A 70 8.57 0.46 11.46
C ILE A 70 9.81 0.00 12.20
N VAL A 71 10.82 0.86 12.29
CA VAL A 71 12.12 0.50 12.88
C VAL A 71 11.98 0.17 14.37
N ASN A 72 11.16 0.92 15.09
CA ASN A 72 11.00 0.68 16.54
C ASN A 72 9.93 -0.39 16.88
N GLY A 73 9.35 -1.03 15.87
CA GLY A 73 8.46 -2.17 16.09
C GLY A 73 7.02 -1.84 16.36
N GLU A 74 6.58 -0.61 16.19
CA GLU A 74 5.17 -0.27 16.35
C GLU A 74 4.34 -0.69 15.14
N ILE A 75 4.94 -0.66 13.94
CA ILE A 75 4.34 -1.23 12.75
C ILE A 75 5.07 -2.54 12.47
N GLN A 76 4.38 -3.66 12.64
CA GLN A 76 4.99 -4.98 12.55
C GLN A 76 4.56 -5.79 11.34
N GLN A 77 3.66 -5.26 10.53
CA GLN A 77 3.15 -5.97 9.37
C GLN A 77 4.17 -5.87 8.22
N LEU A 78 4.62 -7.03 7.76
CA LEU A 78 5.71 -7.12 6.77
C LEU A 78 5.39 -6.40 5.46
N PHE A 79 4.19 -6.60 4.92
CA PHE A 79 3.83 -5.99 3.64
C PHE A 79 3.72 -4.47 3.73
N THR A 80 3.32 -3.96 4.88
CA THR A 80 3.28 -2.52 5.12
C THR A 80 4.68 -1.93 5.10
N ALA A 81 5.61 -2.58 5.81
CA ALA A 81 7.00 -2.13 5.83
C ALA A 81 7.62 -2.18 4.43
N HIS A 82 7.40 -3.29 3.72
CA HIS A 82 7.88 -3.46 2.36
C HIS A 82 7.35 -2.36 1.43
N ALA A 83 6.04 -2.13 1.46
CA ALA A 83 5.41 -1.12 0.60
C ALA A 83 5.94 0.28 0.89
N TYR A 84 6.13 0.61 2.18
CA TYR A 84 6.67 1.90 2.56
C TYR A 84 8.06 2.14 1.97
N TYR A 85 8.95 1.16 2.11
CA TYR A 85 10.32 1.33 1.62
C TYR A 85 10.41 1.33 0.10
N MET A 86 9.54 0.59 -0.58
CA MET A 86 9.44 0.65 -2.04
C MET A 86 8.98 2.02 -2.50
N ALA A 87 7.96 2.57 -1.84
CA ALA A 87 7.46 3.91 -2.15
C ALA A 87 8.52 4.97 -1.86
N LEU A 88 9.22 4.85 -0.73
CA LEU A 88 10.27 5.80 -0.36
C LEU A 88 11.38 5.83 -1.41
N SER A 89 11.82 4.66 -1.86
CA SER A 89 12.84 4.55 -2.90
C SER A 89 12.39 5.21 -4.20
N TYR A 90 11.16 4.92 -4.61
CA TYR A 90 10.59 5.51 -5.82
C TYR A 90 10.57 7.04 -5.74
N LEU A 91 10.10 7.58 -4.62
CA LEU A 91 9.97 9.03 -4.44
C LEU A 91 11.32 9.73 -4.40
N LYS A 92 12.36 9.07 -3.90
CA LYS A 92 13.71 9.64 -3.90
C LYS A 92 14.30 9.73 -5.30
N GLU A 93 14.07 8.72 -6.12
CA GLU A 93 14.61 8.66 -7.48
C GLU A 93 13.81 9.49 -8.46
N LYS A 94 12.51 9.56 -8.25
CA LYS A 94 11.58 10.29 -9.11
C LYS A 94 10.70 11.19 -8.29
N PRO A 95 11.25 12.31 -7.78
CA PRO A 95 10.48 13.20 -6.91
C PRO A 95 9.21 13.70 -7.58
N ILE A 96 8.15 13.76 -6.80
CA ILE A 96 6.86 14.25 -7.25
C ILE A 96 6.81 15.75 -7.03
N ARG A 97 6.47 16.46 -8.06
CA ARG A 97 6.39 17.93 -8.02
C ARG A 97 4.98 18.38 -8.32
#